data_cb096f67f8a47e6c558a60ea8344a81b
#
_entry.id   cb096f67f8a47e6c558a60ea8344a81b
#
_cell.length_a   1.000
_cell.length_b   1.000
_cell.length_c   1.000
_cell.angle_alpha   90.00
_cell.angle_beta   90.00
_cell.angle_gamma   90.00
#
_symmetry.space_group_name_H-M   'P 1'
#
loop_
_entity.id
_entity.type
_entity.pdbx_description
1 polymer ?
#
loop_
_entity_poly.entity_id
_entity_poly.type
_entity_poly.pdbx_seq_one_letter_code
_entity_poly.pdbx_strand_id
1 'polypeptide(L)'
;MAAFSIAQWRAGGLLLFLLGLLGGGCEVLGFPEWHWRQKLTVGVASPTGPRSASSVLAVQCGSSPKWVPGAGAGGLGCQVQGEAVALELAPGQVLFALLTPAPGATNYPDKVAYHVFFPDRTLTTVEERGEQLERHIRGEVRELPRQQYPLLVTFTDLTDPTTVKVVDPENLAATFGPGVSLKRLTLEITDEPVTEGKIESVLGWLKTIGGGMLDGRRISTINAENRLANDLTRVDFIR
;
A
#
# COMPACT_ATOMS: atom_id res chain seq x y z
N MET A 1 54.81 -25.22 -33.14
CA MET A 1 53.63 -25.19 -33.98
C MET A 1 52.45 -25.64 -33.15
N ALA A 2 51.67 -24.73 -32.61
CA ALA A 2 50.49 -25.02 -31.82
C ALA A 2 49.32 -24.26 -32.43
N ALA A 3 48.38 -25.00 -33.00
CA ALA A 3 47.16 -24.47 -33.55
C ALA A 3 46.16 -24.15 -32.41
N PHE A 4 45.90 -22.88 -32.17
CA PHE A 4 44.85 -22.43 -31.24
C PHE A 4 43.49 -22.43 -31.93
N SER A 5 42.56 -23.18 -31.36
CA SER A 5 41.19 -23.42 -31.87
C SER A 5 40.30 -22.19 -31.61
N ILE A 6 39.66 -21.70 -32.69
CA ILE A 6 38.73 -20.54 -32.74
C ILE A 6 37.31 -20.91 -32.27
N ALA A 7 37.12 -22.00 -31.52
CA ALA A 7 35.78 -22.53 -31.20
C ALA A 7 35.12 -22.02 -29.90
N GLN A 8 35.79 -21.17 -29.10
CA GLN A 8 35.25 -20.79 -27.76
C GLN A 8 34.54 -19.44 -27.67
N TRP A 9 34.46 -18.66 -28.75
CA TRP A 9 33.84 -17.31 -28.71
C TRP A 9 32.37 -17.26 -29.14
N ARG A 10 31.82 -18.36 -29.62
CA ARG A 10 30.40 -18.39 -30.07
C ARG A 10 29.37 -18.78 -29.01
N ALA A 11 29.79 -19.38 -27.90
CA ALA A 11 28.89 -19.80 -26.83
C ALA A 11 28.55 -18.67 -25.83
N GLY A 12 29.47 -17.72 -25.61
CA GLY A 12 29.26 -16.60 -24.70
C GLY A 12 28.27 -15.54 -25.17
N GLY A 13 28.19 -15.33 -26.50
CA GLY A 13 27.30 -14.33 -27.10
C GLY A 13 25.82 -14.73 -27.08
N LEU A 14 25.53 -16.03 -27.15
CA LEU A 14 24.15 -16.52 -27.14
C LEU A 14 23.55 -16.54 -25.73
N LEU A 15 24.38 -16.74 -24.71
CA LEU A 15 23.93 -16.72 -23.29
C LEU A 15 23.64 -15.30 -22.79
N LEU A 16 24.40 -14.30 -23.24
CA LEU A 16 24.14 -12.88 -22.94
C LEU A 16 22.90 -12.35 -23.65
N PHE A 17 22.57 -12.86 -24.83
CA PHE A 17 21.35 -12.49 -25.54
C PHE A 17 20.09 -13.12 -24.90
N LEU A 18 20.18 -14.31 -24.32
CA LEU A 18 19.10 -14.96 -23.56
C LEU A 18 18.87 -14.32 -22.17
N LEU A 19 19.92 -13.80 -21.52
CA LEU A 19 19.76 -13.07 -20.26
C LEU A 19 19.19 -11.65 -20.45
N GLY A 20 19.40 -11.01 -21.59
CA GLY A 20 18.80 -9.73 -21.96
C GLY A 20 17.30 -9.82 -22.26
N LEU A 21 16.79 -11.01 -22.61
CA LEU A 21 15.38 -11.26 -22.88
C LEU A 21 14.55 -11.51 -21.60
N LEU A 22 15.19 -11.78 -20.47
CA LEU A 22 14.50 -12.02 -19.19
C LEU A 22 14.20 -10.74 -18.39
N GLY A 23 14.84 -9.62 -18.71
CA GLY A 23 14.61 -8.32 -18.06
C GLY A 23 13.57 -7.42 -18.74
N GLY A 24 13.20 -7.69 -19.98
CA GLY A 24 12.21 -6.93 -20.76
C GLY A 24 11.00 -7.78 -21.23
N GLY A 25 10.83 -8.97 -20.66
CA GLY A 25 9.93 -9.99 -21.20
C GLY A 25 8.44 -9.70 -21.08
N CYS A 26 8.02 -8.84 -20.17
CA CYS A 26 6.60 -8.56 -19.98
C CYS A 26 6.02 -7.64 -21.07
N GLU A 27 6.73 -6.61 -21.46
CA GLU A 27 6.27 -5.70 -22.55
C GLU A 27 6.20 -6.39 -23.90
N VAL A 28 7.15 -7.29 -24.21
CA VAL A 28 7.18 -8.03 -25.48
C VAL A 28 6.02 -9.00 -25.63
N LEU A 29 5.42 -9.46 -24.53
CA LEU A 29 4.28 -10.39 -24.52
C LEU A 29 2.92 -9.69 -24.42
N GLY A 30 2.88 -8.34 -24.43
CA GLY A 30 1.63 -7.57 -24.42
C GLY A 30 0.91 -7.58 -23.07
N PHE A 31 1.66 -7.65 -21.96
CA PHE A 31 1.15 -7.42 -20.60
C PHE A 31 1.36 -5.96 -20.26
N PRO A 32 0.35 -5.09 -20.37
CA PRO A 32 0.50 -3.70 -20.01
C PRO A 32 0.69 -3.55 -18.51
N GLU A 33 1.67 -2.74 -18.11
CA GLU A 33 1.97 -2.41 -16.71
C GLU A 33 2.01 -0.90 -16.55
N TRP A 34 1.61 -0.41 -15.38
CA TRP A 34 1.59 1.00 -15.00
C TRP A 34 2.19 1.18 -13.63
N HIS A 35 2.94 2.28 -13.46
CA HIS A 35 3.62 2.61 -12.22
C HIS A 35 3.29 4.03 -11.80
N TRP A 36 2.86 4.21 -10.56
CA TRP A 36 2.68 5.53 -9.97
C TRP A 36 3.02 5.53 -8.51
N ARG A 37 3.16 6.71 -7.93
CA ARG A 37 3.23 6.89 -6.49
C ARG A 37 2.01 7.66 -6.02
N GLN A 38 1.47 7.23 -4.89
CA GLN A 38 0.32 7.85 -4.27
C GLN A 38 0.62 8.21 -2.83
N LYS A 39 0.30 9.44 -2.43
CA LYS A 39 0.49 9.98 -1.10
C LYS A 39 -0.84 10.06 -0.38
N LEU A 40 -0.99 9.28 0.68
CA LEU A 40 -2.11 9.40 1.61
C LEU A 40 -1.75 10.42 2.68
N THR A 41 -2.61 11.42 2.89
CA THR A 41 -2.47 12.40 3.97
C THR A 41 -3.67 12.30 4.91
N VAL A 42 -3.39 12.16 6.21
CA VAL A 42 -4.37 12.18 7.30
C VAL A 42 -4.30 13.54 7.98
N GLY A 43 -5.40 14.28 8.00
CA GLY A 43 -5.54 15.57 8.67
C GLY A 43 -6.52 15.50 9.83
N VAL A 44 -6.09 15.93 11.02
CA VAL A 44 -6.85 15.90 12.27
C VAL A 44 -6.84 17.28 12.93
N ALA A 45 -7.99 17.75 13.43
CA ALA A 45 -8.03 18.84 14.38
C ALA A 45 -7.77 18.32 15.80
N SER A 46 -7.00 19.07 16.56
CA SER A 46 -6.76 18.82 17.98
C SER A 46 -6.82 20.11 18.78
N PRO A 47 -6.96 20.06 20.10
CA PRO A 47 -6.96 21.25 20.97
C PRO A 47 -5.70 22.08 20.87
N THR A 48 -4.57 21.48 20.49
CA THR A 48 -3.28 22.13 20.28
C THR A 48 -3.06 22.65 18.87
N GLY A 49 -4.08 22.56 17.98
CA GLY A 49 -4.04 22.97 16.59
C GLY A 49 -4.16 21.79 15.60
N PRO A 50 -4.20 22.09 14.31
CA PRO A 50 -4.28 21.06 13.29
C PRO A 50 -2.99 20.22 13.24
N ARG A 51 -3.15 18.91 13.07
CA ARG A 51 -2.07 17.93 12.89
C ARG A 51 -2.27 17.19 11.59
N SER A 52 -1.18 16.86 10.92
CA SER A 52 -1.23 16.00 9.74
C SER A 52 0.02 15.16 9.59
N ALA A 53 -0.15 13.99 8.99
CA ALA A 53 0.95 13.13 8.56
C ALA A 53 0.60 12.49 7.23
N SER A 54 1.63 12.08 6.49
CA SER A 54 1.47 11.43 5.19
C SER A 54 2.44 10.28 5.00
N SER A 55 2.04 9.35 4.13
CA SER A 55 2.88 8.29 3.62
C SER A 55 2.74 8.19 2.10
N VAL A 56 3.84 7.92 1.41
CA VAL A 56 3.91 7.71 -0.03
C VAL A 56 4.08 6.22 -0.30
N LEU A 57 3.20 5.68 -1.13
CA LEU A 57 3.24 4.30 -1.60
C LEU A 57 3.61 4.26 -3.08
N ALA A 58 4.50 3.36 -3.48
CA ALA A 58 4.63 2.97 -4.89
C ALA A 58 3.61 1.90 -5.22
N VAL A 59 2.95 2.04 -6.35
CA VAL A 59 1.97 1.08 -6.86
C VAL A 59 2.39 0.67 -8.26
N GLN A 60 2.43 -0.64 -8.49
CA GLN A 60 2.62 -1.26 -9.79
C GLN A 60 1.39 -2.09 -10.09
N CYS A 61 0.72 -1.81 -11.19
CA CYS A 61 -0.43 -2.59 -11.65
C CYS A 61 -0.20 -3.12 -13.06
N GLY A 62 -0.70 -4.34 -13.31
CA GLY A 62 -0.69 -4.94 -14.64
C GLY A 62 -2.01 -5.62 -14.94
N SER A 63 -2.41 -5.65 -16.22
CA SER A 63 -3.57 -6.41 -16.68
C SER A 63 -3.16 -7.69 -17.38
N SER A 64 -3.88 -8.78 -17.11
CA SER A 64 -3.67 -10.05 -17.81
C SER A 64 -4.38 -10.01 -19.18
N PRO A 65 -3.68 -10.32 -20.30
CA PRO A 65 -4.31 -10.39 -21.61
C PRO A 65 -5.45 -11.41 -21.63
N LYS A 66 -6.54 -11.07 -22.32
CA LYS A 66 -7.76 -11.91 -22.41
C LYS A 66 -7.54 -13.30 -23.04
N TRP A 67 -6.41 -13.46 -23.76
CA TRP A 67 -6.06 -14.71 -24.45
C TRP A 67 -5.27 -15.70 -23.61
N VAL A 68 -4.85 -15.32 -22.37
CA VAL A 68 -4.15 -16.23 -21.45
C VAL A 68 -5.18 -17.10 -20.69
N PRO A 69 -5.27 -18.40 -20.96
CA PRO A 69 -6.19 -19.29 -20.25
C PRO A 69 -5.81 -19.40 -18.77
N GLY A 70 -6.78 -19.22 -17.87
CA GLY A 70 -6.59 -19.43 -16.42
C GLY A 70 -6.08 -18.20 -15.63
N ALA A 71 -5.48 -17.22 -16.26
CA ALA A 71 -5.26 -15.93 -15.65
C ALA A 71 -6.57 -15.14 -15.78
N GLY A 72 -7.38 -15.00 -14.75
CA GLY A 72 -8.71 -14.36 -14.81
C GLY A 72 -8.76 -13.25 -15.87
N ALA A 73 -9.27 -13.60 -17.06
CA ALA A 73 -9.07 -12.85 -18.30
C ALA A 73 -9.48 -11.39 -18.14
N GLY A 74 -8.53 -10.46 -18.25
CA GLY A 74 -8.72 -9.02 -18.02
C GLY A 74 -8.65 -8.59 -16.56
N GLY A 75 -8.15 -9.44 -15.63
CA GLY A 75 -7.97 -9.10 -14.22
C GLY A 75 -6.83 -8.09 -14.02
N LEU A 76 -7.09 -7.04 -13.21
CA LEU A 76 -6.07 -6.10 -12.75
C LEU A 76 -5.40 -6.66 -11.49
N GLY A 77 -4.11 -6.99 -11.60
CA GLY A 77 -3.23 -7.31 -10.46
C GLY A 77 -2.41 -6.09 -10.07
N CYS A 78 -2.34 -5.78 -8.79
CA CYS A 78 -1.53 -4.67 -8.30
C CYS A 78 -0.64 -5.11 -7.14
N GLN A 79 0.57 -4.53 -7.08
CA GLN A 79 1.50 -4.64 -5.97
C GLN A 79 1.73 -3.25 -5.37
N VAL A 80 2.02 -3.21 -4.08
CA VAL A 80 2.24 -1.96 -3.35
C VAL A 80 3.52 -2.10 -2.52
N GLN A 81 4.33 -1.04 -2.51
CA GLN A 81 5.49 -0.88 -1.64
C GLN A 81 5.34 0.40 -0.83
N GLY A 82 5.72 0.35 0.44
CA GLY A 82 5.71 1.47 1.36
C GLY A 82 5.06 1.12 2.70
N GLU A 83 4.65 2.12 3.45
CA GLU A 83 4.17 1.94 4.81
C GLU A 83 2.90 2.74 5.12
N ALA A 84 2.21 2.35 6.19
CA ALA A 84 1.05 3.04 6.75
C ALA A 84 1.38 4.47 7.17
N VAL A 85 0.36 5.32 7.34
CA VAL A 85 0.53 6.64 7.96
C VAL A 85 0.55 6.49 9.47
N ALA A 86 1.54 7.10 10.15
CA ALA A 86 1.56 7.30 11.60
C ALA A 86 1.44 8.79 11.91
N LEU A 87 0.40 9.18 12.63
CA LEU A 87 0.15 10.57 13.06
C LEU A 87 0.17 10.65 14.58
N GLU A 88 1.22 11.24 15.14
CA GLU A 88 1.28 11.53 16.57
C GLU A 88 0.40 12.73 16.91
N LEU A 89 -0.58 12.52 17.79
CA LEU A 89 -1.51 13.55 18.27
C LEU A 89 -1.05 14.16 19.58
N ALA A 90 -0.48 13.32 20.48
CA ALA A 90 0.18 13.68 21.71
C ALA A 90 1.28 12.64 22.02
N PRO A 91 2.23 12.90 22.92
CA PRO A 91 3.27 11.95 23.28
C PRO A 91 2.69 10.55 23.62
N GLY A 92 3.08 9.54 22.84
CA GLY A 92 2.60 8.16 22.96
C GLY A 92 1.18 7.91 22.44
N GLN A 93 0.49 8.91 21.91
CA GLN A 93 -0.84 8.76 21.28
C GLN A 93 -0.71 8.89 19.77
N VAL A 94 -0.71 7.77 19.08
CA VAL A 94 -0.50 7.72 17.62
C VAL A 94 -1.72 7.13 16.94
N LEU A 95 -2.24 7.85 15.96
CA LEU A 95 -3.23 7.36 15.00
C LEU A 95 -2.52 6.74 13.80
N PHE A 96 -2.83 5.49 13.49
CA PHE A 96 -2.33 4.80 12.30
C PHE A 96 -3.44 4.65 11.27
N ALA A 97 -3.14 4.98 10.00
CA ALA A 97 -3.98 4.62 8.86
C ALA A 97 -3.28 3.48 8.10
N LEU A 98 -3.83 2.28 8.24
CA LEU A 98 -3.19 1.02 7.81
C LEU A 98 -3.22 0.82 6.29
N LEU A 99 -2.46 -0.16 5.80
CA LEU A 99 -2.48 -0.62 4.41
C LEU A 99 -3.59 -1.67 4.15
N THR A 100 -4.62 -1.66 4.96
CA THR A 100 -5.79 -2.53 4.84
C THR A 100 -7.06 -1.68 4.89
N PRO A 101 -8.16 -2.06 4.19
CA PRO A 101 -9.38 -1.28 4.17
C PRO A 101 -10.12 -1.30 5.51
N ALA A 102 -10.84 -0.23 5.82
CA ALA A 102 -11.80 -0.22 6.91
C ALA A 102 -12.94 -1.22 6.63
N PRO A 103 -13.65 -1.71 7.67
CA PRO A 103 -14.83 -2.56 7.49
C PRO A 103 -15.84 -1.90 6.53
N GLY A 104 -16.23 -2.62 5.48
CA GLY A 104 -17.11 -2.13 4.42
C GLY A 104 -16.43 -1.29 3.33
N ALA A 105 -15.17 -0.92 3.49
CA ALA A 105 -14.36 -0.33 2.43
C ALA A 105 -13.79 -1.40 1.49
N THR A 106 -13.37 -0.98 0.29
CA THR A 106 -12.88 -1.90 -0.73
C THR A 106 -11.65 -1.35 -1.45
N ASN A 107 -10.82 -2.28 -1.97
CA ASN A 107 -9.73 -1.97 -2.90
C ASN A 107 -8.63 -1.01 -2.38
N TYR A 108 -8.38 -1.03 -1.08
CA TYR A 108 -7.27 -0.28 -0.48
C TYR A 108 -6.10 -1.25 -0.13
N PRO A 109 -4.83 -0.85 -0.28
CA PRO A 109 -4.32 0.43 -0.83
C PRO A 109 -4.04 0.37 -2.34
N ASP A 110 -4.07 -0.79 -2.96
CA ASP A 110 -3.57 -1.06 -4.31
C ASP A 110 -4.41 -0.43 -5.43
N LYS A 111 -5.74 -0.44 -5.27
CA LYS A 111 -6.67 0.06 -6.29
C LYS A 111 -7.39 1.36 -5.89
N VAL A 112 -7.04 1.95 -4.75
CA VAL A 112 -7.73 3.15 -4.25
C VAL A 112 -7.68 4.31 -5.24
N ALA A 113 -6.54 4.53 -5.91
CA ALA A 113 -6.41 5.60 -6.91
C ALA A 113 -7.38 5.43 -8.07
N TYR A 114 -7.60 4.19 -8.55
CA TYR A 114 -8.60 3.92 -9.60
C TYR A 114 -10.01 4.34 -9.20
N HIS A 115 -10.37 4.24 -7.93
CA HIS A 115 -11.69 4.59 -7.43
C HIS A 115 -11.85 6.07 -7.10
N VAL A 116 -10.76 6.69 -6.61
CA VAL A 116 -10.76 8.09 -6.20
C VAL A 116 -10.67 9.02 -7.39
N PHE A 117 -9.81 8.72 -8.36
CA PHE A 117 -9.61 9.57 -9.54
C PHE A 117 -10.59 9.26 -10.68
N PHE A 118 -11.13 8.03 -10.73
CA PHE A 118 -12.09 7.61 -11.76
C PHE A 118 -13.33 6.97 -11.12
N PRO A 119 -14.18 7.76 -10.46
CA PRO A 119 -15.38 7.25 -9.79
C PRO A 119 -16.39 6.66 -10.78
N ASP A 120 -16.47 7.20 -11.99
CA ASP A 120 -17.28 6.66 -13.08
C ASP A 120 -16.42 5.75 -13.97
N ARG A 121 -16.59 4.43 -13.80
CA ARG A 121 -15.86 3.40 -14.53
C ARG A 121 -16.42 3.07 -15.90
N THR A 122 -17.53 3.65 -16.26
CA THR A 122 -18.19 3.36 -17.55
C THR A 122 -17.58 4.15 -18.71
N LEU A 123 -16.85 5.23 -18.40
CA LEU A 123 -16.29 6.15 -19.38
C LEU A 123 -14.87 5.80 -19.84
N THR A 124 -14.17 4.91 -19.13
CA THR A 124 -12.75 4.58 -19.40
C THR A 124 -12.45 3.11 -19.15
N THR A 125 -11.49 2.57 -19.91
CA THR A 125 -10.95 1.22 -19.68
C THR A 125 -9.99 1.20 -18.47
N VAL A 126 -9.60 0.01 -18.04
CA VAL A 126 -8.58 -0.15 -16.98
C VAL A 126 -7.23 0.38 -17.47
N GLU A 127 -6.91 0.14 -18.73
CA GLU A 127 -5.71 0.57 -19.42
C GLU A 127 -5.60 2.10 -19.44
N GLU A 128 -6.64 2.78 -19.95
CA GLU A 128 -6.69 4.26 -20.00
C GLU A 128 -6.51 4.88 -18.61
N ARG A 129 -7.14 4.31 -17.58
CA ARG A 129 -6.97 4.80 -16.19
C ARG A 129 -5.58 4.58 -15.66
N GLY A 130 -4.95 3.43 -15.98
CA GLY A 130 -3.56 3.14 -15.61
C GLY A 130 -2.59 4.16 -16.21
N GLU A 131 -2.73 4.45 -17.53
CA GLU A 131 -1.93 5.48 -18.21
C GLU A 131 -2.15 6.88 -17.63
N GLN A 132 -3.38 7.23 -17.27
CA GLN A 132 -3.71 8.52 -16.65
C GLN A 132 -3.00 8.66 -15.28
N LEU A 133 -3.06 7.61 -14.42
CA LEU A 133 -2.40 7.61 -13.12
C LEU A 133 -0.87 7.75 -13.26
N GLU A 134 -0.28 7.08 -14.25
CA GLU A 134 1.17 7.12 -14.46
C GLU A 134 1.66 8.46 -15.01
N ARG A 135 0.91 9.09 -15.94
CA ARG A 135 1.43 10.17 -16.79
C ARG A 135 0.76 11.52 -16.63
N HIS A 136 -0.52 11.57 -16.23
CA HIS A 136 -1.33 12.77 -16.43
C HIS A 136 -1.92 13.40 -15.17
N ILE A 137 -2.01 12.68 -14.03
CA ILE A 137 -2.71 13.15 -12.82
C ILE A 137 -1.75 13.60 -11.71
N ARG A 138 -0.48 13.85 -12.03
CA ARG A 138 0.53 14.23 -11.03
C ARG A 138 0.19 15.55 -10.36
N GLY A 139 0.30 15.57 -9.04
CA GLY A 139 -0.02 16.73 -8.20
C GLY A 139 -1.53 16.94 -7.99
N GLU A 140 -2.38 16.10 -8.58
CA GLU A 140 -3.81 16.18 -8.33
C GLU A 140 -4.13 15.56 -6.97
N VAL A 141 -4.85 16.32 -6.12
CA VAL A 141 -5.26 15.93 -4.77
C VAL A 141 -6.76 15.70 -4.75
N ARG A 142 -7.19 14.55 -4.25
CA ARG A 142 -8.60 14.20 -4.06
C ARG A 142 -8.88 13.78 -2.63
N GLU A 143 -10.03 14.14 -2.11
CA GLU A 143 -10.50 13.61 -0.82
C GLU A 143 -10.98 12.17 -0.99
N LEU A 144 -10.61 11.29 -0.05
CA LEU A 144 -11.09 9.91 -0.05
C LEU A 144 -12.57 9.86 0.33
N PRO A 145 -13.42 9.21 -0.48
CA PRO A 145 -14.75 8.88 -0.04
C PRO A 145 -14.70 7.79 1.04
N ARG A 146 -15.71 7.76 1.90
CA ARG A 146 -15.79 6.85 3.04
C ARG A 146 -15.54 5.38 2.68
N GLN A 147 -16.02 4.95 1.52
CA GLN A 147 -15.89 3.59 0.99
C GLN A 147 -14.43 3.22 0.62
N GLN A 148 -13.53 4.19 0.66
CA GLN A 148 -12.11 4.00 0.35
C GLN A 148 -11.21 4.29 1.56
N TYR A 149 -11.79 4.42 2.76
CA TYR A 149 -10.98 4.69 3.95
C TYR A 149 -10.14 3.48 4.32
N PRO A 150 -8.87 3.71 4.72
CA PRO A 150 -8.07 2.72 5.40
C PRO A 150 -8.63 2.39 6.79
N LEU A 151 -8.28 1.24 7.32
CA LEU A 151 -8.55 0.94 8.72
C LEU A 151 -7.71 1.89 9.60
N LEU A 152 -8.40 2.63 10.46
CA LEU A 152 -7.76 3.49 11.45
C LEU A 152 -7.61 2.75 12.77
N VAL A 153 -6.39 2.72 13.30
CA VAL A 153 -6.10 2.06 14.58
C VAL A 153 -5.19 2.91 15.47
N THR A 154 -5.15 2.56 16.75
CA THR A 154 -4.17 3.03 17.73
C THR A 154 -3.77 1.87 18.63
N PHE A 155 -2.73 2.06 19.44
CA PHE A 155 -2.31 1.14 20.49
C PHE A 155 -2.41 1.86 21.83
N THR A 156 -2.88 1.16 22.87
CA THR A 156 -2.83 1.72 24.24
C THR A 156 -1.43 1.63 24.83
N ASP A 157 -0.61 0.71 24.32
CA ASP A 157 0.83 0.61 24.56
C ASP A 157 1.53 0.34 23.22
N LEU A 158 2.34 1.29 22.75
CA LEU A 158 3.07 1.17 21.46
C LEU A 158 4.13 0.06 21.47
N THR A 159 4.49 -0.47 22.64
CA THR A 159 5.45 -1.57 22.78
C THR A 159 4.79 -2.95 22.76
N ASP A 160 3.46 -3.01 22.94
CA ASP A 160 2.67 -4.25 22.94
C ASP A 160 1.69 -4.29 21.74
N PRO A 161 1.97 -5.12 20.72
CA PRO A 161 1.11 -5.25 19.55
C PRO A 161 -0.30 -5.78 19.86
N THR A 162 -0.50 -6.46 20.98
CA THR A 162 -1.80 -7.00 21.35
C THR A 162 -2.78 -5.93 21.85
N THR A 163 -2.29 -4.72 22.12
CA THR A 163 -3.10 -3.58 22.63
C THR A 163 -3.77 -2.76 21.53
N VAL A 164 -3.69 -3.21 20.26
CA VAL A 164 -4.30 -2.53 19.12
C VAL A 164 -5.82 -2.37 19.29
N LYS A 165 -6.33 -1.19 18.91
CA LYS A 165 -7.76 -0.84 18.92
C LYS A 165 -8.15 -0.12 17.64
N VAL A 166 -9.37 -0.39 17.16
CA VAL A 166 -9.98 0.38 16.07
C VAL A 166 -10.29 1.79 16.56
N VAL A 167 -10.04 2.76 15.69
CA VAL A 167 -10.44 4.16 15.88
C VAL A 167 -11.60 4.46 14.96
N ASP A 168 -12.71 4.95 15.53
CA ASP A 168 -13.86 5.43 14.74
C ASP A 168 -13.51 6.77 14.10
N PRO A 169 -13.47 6.85 12.77
CA PRO A 169 -13.18 8.10 12.07
C PRO A 169 -14.24 9.19 12.28
N GLU A 170 -15.45 8.83 12.72
CA GLU A 170 -16.50 9.82 13.07
C GLU A 170 -16.36 10.32 14.52
N ASN A 171 -15.62 9.60 15.37
CA ASN A 171 -15.51 9.93 16.76
C ASN A 171 -14.09 9.69 17.32
N LEU A 172 -13.09 10.41 16.77
CA LEU A 172 -11.72 10.34 17.29
C LEU A 172 -11.63 10.80 18.77
N ALA A 173 -12.56 11.68 19.19
CA ALA A 173 -12.59 12.18 20.56
C ALA A 173 -12.81 11.06 21.59
N ALA A 174 -13.51 9.99 21.26
CA ALA A 174 -13.67 8.84 22.13
C ALA A 174 -12.35 8.13 22.45
N THR A 175 -11.39 8.21 21.55
CA THR A 175 -10.08 7.55 21.69
C THR A 175 -8.98 8.51 22.18
N PHE A 176 -8.95 9.72 21.64
CA PHE A 176 -7.83 10.66 21.85
C PHE A 176 -8.20 11.87 22.72
N GLY A 177 -9.43 11.93 23.21
CA GLY A 177 -9.91 13.00 24.07
C GLY A 177 -10.66 14.12 23.34
N PRO A 178 -11.33 14.99 24.11
CA PRO A 178 -12.21 16.02 23.57
C PRO A 178 -11.46 17.00 22.66
N GLY A 179 -12.15 17.42 21.58
CA GLY A 179 -11.60 18.36 20.60
C GLY A 179 -10.76 17.71 19.50
N VAL A 180 -10.52 16.38 19.55
CA VAL A 180 -9.85 15.64 18.47
C VAL A 180 -10.88 15.15 17.46
N SER A 181 -10.72 15.49 16.19
CA SER A 181 -11.61 15.05 15.11
C SER A 181 -10.88 14.88 13.79
N LEU A 182 -11.25 13.85 13.03
CA LEU A 182 -10.76 13.68 11.67
C LEU A 182 -11.30 14.83 10.81
N LYS A 183 -10.43 15.48 10.07
CA LYS A 183 -10.81 16.56 9.14
C LYS A 183 -10.89 16.06 7.71
N ARG A 184 -9.87 15.33 7.27
CA ARG A 184 -9.82 14.83 5.90
C ARG A 184 -8.83 13.68 5.78
N LEU A 185 -9.10 12.81 4.82
CA LEU A 185 -8.14 11.89 4.23
C LEU A 185 -8.03 12.27 2.76
N THR A 186 -6.83 12.54 2.28
CA THR A 186 -6.61 12.92 0.88
C THR A 186 -5.59 12.01 0.22
N LEU A 187 -5.82 11.73 -1.07
CA LEU A 187 -4.91 11.01 -1.94
C LEU A 187 -4.38 11.96 -3.01
N GLU A 188 -3.08 11.93 -3.22
CA GLU A 188 -2.36 12.69 -4.24
C GLU A 188 -1.53 11.74 -5.08
N ILE A 189 -1.50 11.91 -6.41
CA ILE A 189 -0.50 11.26 -7.27
C ILE A 189 0.75 12.14 -7.29
N THR A 190 1.90 11.58 -6.90
CA THR A 190 3.09 12.36 -6.58
C THR A 190 4.37 11.71 -7.12
N ASP A 191 5.44 12.51 -7.25
CA ASP A 191 6.79 12.03 -7.55
C ASP A 191 7.68 11.95 -6.28
N GLU A 192 7.12 12.23 -5.09
CA GLU A 192 7.87 12.11 -3.84
C GLU A 192 8.38 10.66 -3.64
N PRO A 193 9.53 10.48 -2.98
CA PRO A 193 10.05 9.14 -2.68
C PRO A 193 9.09 8.36 -1.78
N VAL A 194 9.10 7.04 -1.94
CA VAL A 194 8.34 6.11 -1.07
C VAL A 194 8.75 6.33 0.38
N THR A 195 7.75 6.32 1.26
CA THR A 195 7.99 6.47 2.69
C THR A 195 8.42 5.12 3.28
N GLU A 196 9.54 5.11 3.99
CA GLU A 196 10.12 3.92 4.60
C GLU A 196 10.67 4.22 6.00
N GLY A 197 10.54 3.26 6.92
CA GLY A 197 11.15 3.27 8.24
C GLY A 197 10.47 4.12 9.31
N LYS A 198 9.44 4.91 8.97
CA LYS A 198 8.70 5.70 9.96
C LYS A 198 7.88 4.82 10.90
N ILE A 199 7.17 3.84 10.35
CA ILE A 199 6.36 2.92 11.14
C ILE A 199 7.24 2.09 12.08
N GLU A 200 8.35 1.55 11.59
CA GLU A 200 9.28 0.77 12.42
C GLU A 200 9.99 1.61 13.49
N SER A 201 10.10 2.91 13.30
CA SER A 201 10.63 3.82 14.34
C SER A 201 9.65 4.03 15.50
N VAL A 202 8.33 3.92 15.24
CA VAL A 202 7.26 4.03 16.23
C VAL A 202 6.94 2.67 16.84
N LEU A 203 6.82 1.63 16.01
CA LEU A 203 6.46 0.27 16.38
C LEU A 203 7.68 -0.66 16.21
N GLY A 204 8.66 -0.54 17.11
CA GLY A 204 9.94 -1.27 17.01
C GLY A 204 9.81 -2.79 16.91
N TRP A 205 8.73 -3.36 17.46
CA TRP A 205 8.44 -4.81 17.40
C TRP A 205 8.11 -5.31 15.98
N LEU A 206 7.73 -4.45 15.04
CA LEU A 206 7.51 -4.84 13.64
C LEU A 206 8.73 -5.47 12.98
N LYS A 207 9.94 -5.14 13.45
CA LYS A 207 11.19 -5.76 12.95
C LYS A 207 11.32 -7.23 13.34
N THR A 208 10.64 -7.64 14.40
CA THR A 208 10.83 -8.97 15.01
C THR A 208 9.60 -9.87 14.94
N ILE A 209 8.41 -9.34 14.59
CA ILE A 209 7.15 -10.09 14.67
C ILE A 209 7.04 -11.24 13.65
N GLY A 210 7.90 -11.31 12.63
CA GLY A 210 7.85 -12.37 11.62
C GLY A 210 6.56 -12.36 10.79
N GLY A 211 6.15 -13.52 10.29
CA GLY A 211 4.97 -13.71 9.41
C GLY A 211 3.67 -14.06 10.14
N GLY A 212 3.60 -13.90 11.45
CA GLY A 212 2.40 -14.18 12.26
C GLY A 212 1.47 -12.97 12.40
N MET A 213 0.37 -13.19 13.13
CA MET A 213 -0.56 -12.15 13.58
C MET A 213 0.08 -11.32 14.69
N LEU A 214 -0.48 -10.13 14.98
CA LEU A 214 0.07 -9.24 16.03
C LEU A 214 0.06 -9.89 17.43
N ASP A 215 -0.84 -10.83 17.68
CA ASP A 215 -0.89 -11.62 18.92
C ASP A 215 0.11 -12.81 18.97
N GLY A 216 0.98 -12.94 17.96
CA GLY A 216 1.98 -14.00 17.83
C GLY A 216 1.44 -15.34 17.29
N ARG A 217 0.15 -15.47 17.01
CA ARG A 217 -0.44 -16.66 16.41
C ARG A 217 -0.16 -16.71 14.91
N ARG A 218 -0.23 -17.92 14.34
CA ARG A 218 -0.02 -18.14 12.91
C ARG A 218 -1.30 -18.13 12.08
N ILE A 219 -2.45 -18.25 12.73
CA ILE A 219 -3.77 -18.31 12.11
C ILE A 219 -4.74 -17.42 12.85
N SER A 220 -5.65 -16.77 12.13
CA SER A 220 -6.76 -16.03 12.70
C SER A 220 -7.79 -17.01 13.29
N THR A 221 -8.35 -16.66 14.45
CA THR A 221 -9.35 -17.47 15.15
C THR A 221 -10.40 -16.57 15.81
N ILE A 222 -11.65 -17.04 15.79
CA ILE A 222 -12.77 -16.32 16.41
C ILE A 222 -12.68 -16.24 17.95
N ASN A 223 -11.87 -17.11 18.56
CA ASN A 223 -11.69 -17.19 20.00
C ASN A 223 -10.45 -16.45 20.52
N ALA A 224 -9.86 -15.55 19.71
CA ALA A 224 -8.75 -14.73 20.15
C ALA A 224 -9.23 -13.71 21.22
N GLU A 225 -8.41 -13.47 22.24
CA GLU A 225 -8.69 -12.49 23.29
C GLU A 225 -8.83 -11.08 22.71
N ASN A 226 -7.87 -10.65 21.88
CA ASN A 226 -8.03 -9.48 21.04
C ASN A 226 -8.13 -9.93 19.59
N ARG A 227 -9.36 -9.92 19.04
CA ARG A 227 -9.63 -10.32 17.68
C ARG A 227 -8.88 -9.48 16.65
N LEU A 228 -8.80 -8.17 16.86
CA LEU A 228 -8.11 -7.27 15.94
C LEU A 228 -6.61 -7.59 15.88
N ALA A 229 -5.97 -7.85 17.02
CA ALA A 229 -4.57 -8.27 17.05
C ALA A 229 -4.34 -9.62 16.38
N ASN A 230 -5.35 -10.50 16.38
CA ASN A 230 -5.31 -11.80 15.70
C ASN A 230 -5.71 -11.73 14.21
N ASP A 231 -6.23 -10.62 13.73
CA ASP A 231 -6.57 -10.42 12.30
C ASP A 231 -5.51 -9.60 11.57
N LEU A 232 -4.74 -8.75 12.28
CA LEU A 232 -3.69 -7.92 11.70
C LEU A 232 -2.33 -8.60 11.70
N THR A 233 -1.54 -8.27 10.69
CA THR A 233 -0.18 -8.77 10.45
C THR A 233 0.77 -7.61 10.15
N ARG A 234 2.07 -7.88 10.00
CA ARG A 234 3.06 -6.87 9.58
C ARG A 234 2.69 -6.23 8.23
N VAL A 235 2.10 -6.97 7.29
CA VAL A 235 1.79 -6.45 5.95
C VAL A 235 0.66 -5.41 5.93
N ASP A 236 -0.10 -5.29 7.02
CA ASP A 236 -1.09 -4.22 7.20
C ASP A 236 -0.44 -2.88 7.54
N PHE A 237 0.83 -2.90 7.93
CA PHE A 237 1.64 -1.71 8.28
C PHE A 237 2.71 -1.40 7.24
N ILE A 238 3.37 -2.41 6.66
CA ILE A 238 4.51 -2.27 5.74
C ILE A 238 4.42 -3.33 4.64
N ARG A 239 4.53 -2.90 3.39
CA ARG A 239 4.57 -3.76 2.19
C ARG A 239 5.83 -3.52 1.37
#